data_213e86a056c346cfc3ad1233c9246a42
#
_entry.id   213e86a056c346cfc3ad1233c9246a42
#
_cell.length_a   1.000
_cell.length_b   1.000
_cell.length_c   1.000
_cell.angle_alpha   90.00
_cell.angle_beta   90.00
_cell.angle_gamma   90.00
#
_symmetry.space_group_name_H-M   'P 1'
#
loop_
_entity.id
_entity.type
_entity.pdbx_description
1 polymer ?
#
loop_
_entity_poly.entity_id
_entity_poly.type
_entity_poly.pdbx_seq_one_letter_code
_entity_poly.pdbx_strand_id
1 'polypeptide(L)'
;MEASNDPSFRRKDSIGVFKYISELQWAEIKTGSSQSYRYWRICSRRPFYVGECVLYNAKGESIKPLQNVPGFTASSPAFDDNPISYAFSDRNYILQWDMGKKVSLSGIECLLRNDGNSVYPGHWYELNYHDGSGWCSLGVKEATERWVEFSEIPANALLWLRDLTTGKEERIFTYTDGKICFW
;
A
#
# COMPACT_ATOMS: atom_id res chain seq x y z
N MET A 1 3.54 11.86 9.35
CA MET A 1 4.37 10.79 9.92
C MET A 1 5.35 11.35 10.92
N GLU A 2 5.61 10.64 12.00
CA GLU A 2 6.48 11.07 13.09
C GLU A 2 7.46 9.95 13.48
N ALA A 3 8.62 10.34 14.02
CA ALA A 3 9.64 9.42 14.52
C ALA A 3 10.17 9.86 15.89
N SER A 4 10.63 8.90 16.70
CA SER A 4 11.11 9.14 18.05
C SER A 4 12.10 8.08 18.51
N ASN A 5 12.91 8.44 19.51
CA ASN A 5 13.70 7.50 20.33
C ASN A 5 13.07 7.26 21.71
N ASP A 6 11.91 7.88 21.97
CA ASP A 6 11.07 7.69 23.15
C ASP A 6 9.80 6.93 22.75
N PRO A 7 9.51 5.74 23.30
CA PRO A 7 8.34 4.96 22.94
C PRO A 7 7.00 5.67 23.24
N SER A 8 7.03 6.67 24.12
CA SER A 8 5.86 7.49 24.43
C SER A 8 5.68 8.69 23.47
N PHE A 9 6.60 8.91 22.54
CA PHE A 9 6.60 10.03 21.61
C PHE A 9 6.46 11.43 22.25
N ARG A 10 6.86 11.61 23.52
CA ARG A 10 6.91 12.94 24.16
C ARG A 10 7.91 13.86 23.47
N ARG A 11 9.01 13.30 22.98
CA ARG A 11 9.97 13.97 22.09
C ARG A 11 9.92 13.25 20.75
N LYS A 12 9.55 13.98 19.72
CA LYS A 12 9.33 13.42 18.38
C LYS A 12 9.68 14.44 17.31
N ASP A 13 10.05 13.96 16.15
CA ASP A 13 10.27 14.74 14.97
C ASP A 13 9.18 14.45 13.93
N SER A 14 8.77 15.50 13.23
CA SER A 14 7.88 15.37 12.07
C SER A 14 8.74 15.02 10.86
N ILE A 15 8.49 13.87 10.27
CA ILE A 15 9.28 13.33 9.15
C ILE A 15 8.68 13.74 7.81
N GLY A 16 7.37 13.72 7.70
CA GLY A 16 6.68 14.08 6.46
C GLY A 16 5.18 13.88 6.56
N VAL A 17 4.50 14.26 5.50
CA VAL A 17 3.04 14.12 5.34
C VAL A 17 2.77 13.45 4.01
N PHE A 18 1.97 12.41 4.01
CA PHE A 18 1.39 11.88 2.78
C PHE A 18 0.42 12.92 2.22
N LYS A 19 0.75 13.53 1.11
CA LYS A 19 -0.03 14.64 0.54
C LYS A 19 -1.37 14.18 -0.05
N TYR A 20 -1.35 13.02 -0.64
CA TYR A 20 -2.52 12.38 -1.23
C TYR A 20 -2.37 10.88 -1.11
N ILE A 21 -3.39 10.21 -0.59
CA ILE A 21 -3.43 8.75 -0.50
C ILE A 21 -4.69 8.29 -1.19
N SER A 22 -4.50 7.54 -2.28
CA SER A 22 -5.53 6.76 -2.94
C SER A 22 -5.47 5.31 -2.44
N GLU A 23 -6.59 4.64 -2.35
CA GLU A 23 -6.66 3.21 -2.03
C GLU A 23 -6.00 2.33 -3.11
N LEU A 24 -5.78 2.89 -4.32
CA LEU A 24 -5.25 2.17 -5.46
C LEU A 24 -3.77 2.42 -5.73
N GLN A 25 -3.17 3.36 -5.02
CA GLN A 25 -1.80 3.79 -5.29
C GLN A 25 -0.96 3.77 -4.03
N TRP A 26 0.29 3.39 -4.20
CA TRP A 26 1.28 3.52 -3.16
C TRP A 26 1.60 5.01 -2.93
N ALA A 27 1.48 5.43 -1.70
CA ALA A 27 1.90 6.76 -1.28
C ALA A 27 3.32 6.68 -0.71
N GLU A 28 4.19 7.60 -1.13
CA GLU A 28 5.59 7.63 -0.72
C GLU A 28 5.89 8.85 0.16
N ILE A 29 6.72 8.66 1.17
CA ILE A 29 7.47 9.73 1.84
C ILE A 29 8.96 9.44 1.71
N LYS A 30 9.69 10.34 1.04
CA LYS A 30 11.15 10.36 1.11
C LYS A 30 11.55 11.11 2.37
N THR A 31 12.24 10.42 3.27
CA THR A 31 12.47 10.99 4.60
C THR A 31 13.61 12.01 4.64
N GLY A 32 14.52 12.00 3.67
CA GLY A 32 15.64 12.95 3.57
C GLY A 32 16.51 13.10 4.84
N SER A 33 16.22 12.33 5.87
CA SER A 33 16.79 12.46 7.20
C SER A 33 18.04 11.62 7.37
N SER A 34 19.13 12.24 7.79
CA SER A 34 20.31 11.55 8.29
C SER A 34 20.13 11.04 9.74
N GLN A 35 19.03 11.36 10.39
CA GLN A 35 18.77 11.00 11.77
C GLN A 35 18.21 9.60 11.88
N SER A 36 18.56 8.92 12.99
CA SER A 36 18.14 7.55 13.26
C SER A 36 17.16 7.50 14.43
N TYR A 37 16.05 6.81 14.23
CA TYR A 37 15.01 6.62 15.23
C TYR A 37 14.68 5.14 15.39
N ARG A 38 14.24 4.77 16.60
CA ARG A 38 13.77 3.42 16.90
C ARG A 38 12.26 3.30 16.65
N TYR A 39 11.48 4.31 17.03
CA TYR A 39 10.02 4.27 16.99
C TYR A 39 9.49 5.19 15.91
N TRP A 40 8.51 4.70 15.18
CA TRP A 40 7.92 5.39 14.05
C TRP A 40 6.41 5.26 14.10
N ARG A 41 5.68 6.27 13.58
CA ARG A 41 4.24 6.19 13.50
C ARG A 41 3.65 7.03 12.37
N ILE A 42 2.51 6.57 11.88
CA ILE A 42 1.60 7.32 11.02
C ILE A 42 0.46 7.81 11.91
N CYS A 43 0.12 9.09 11.82
CA CYS A 43 -0.99 9.71 12.53
C CYS A 43 -1.97 10.29 11.52
N SER A 44 -3.24 10.12 11.76
CA SER A 44 -4.33 10.69 10.95
C SER A 44 -5.31 11.46 11.84
N ARG A 45 -6.24 12.17 11.19
CA ARG A 45 -7.41 12.80 11.85
C ARG A 45 -8.65 11.91 11.82
N ARG A 46 -8.58 10.78 11.14
CA ARG A 46 -9.67 9.82 10.93
C ARG A 46 -9.15 8.40 11.04
N PRO A 47 -10.00 7.42 11.35
CA PRO A 47 -9.64 6.00 11.24
C PRO A 47 -9.09 5.68 9.85
N PHE A 48 -8.08 4.83 9.78
CA PHE A 48 -7.52 4.35 8.53
C PHE A 48 -7.05 2.91 8.64
N TYR A 49 -7.01 2.25 7.52
CA TYR A 49 -6.55 0.88 7.36
C TYR A 49 -5.37 0.88 6.39
N VAL A 50 -4.32 0.16 6.73
CA VAL A 50 -3.13 0.01 5.91
C VAL A 50 -3.06 -1.43 5.46
N GLY A 51 -3.04 -1.65 4.15
CA GLY A 51 -2.84 -2.97 3.56
C GLY A 51 -1.37 -3.38 3.64
N GLU A 52 -0.46 -2.46 3.29
CA GLU A 52 0.96 -2.77 3.31
C GLU A 52 1.81 -1.52 3.51
N CYS A 53 2.96 -1.68 4.20
CA CYS A 53 4.00 -0.67 4.32
C CYS A 53 5.36 -1.27 3.96
N VAL A 54 6.13 -0.54 3.16
CA VAL A 54 7.52 -0.86 2.86
C VAL A 54 8.42 0.23 3.43
N LEU A 55 9.38 -0.17 4.25
CA LEU A 55 10.35 0.74 4.86
C LEU A 55 11.69 0.53 4.17
N TYR A 56 12.34 1.62 3.76
CA TYR A 56 13.65 1.56 3.12
C TYR A 56 14.72 2.14 4.03
N ASN A 57 15.81 1.39 4.24
CA ASN A 57 16.98 1.89 4.96
C ASN A 57 17.79 2.91 4.14
N ALA A 58 18.86 3.46 4.71
CA ALA A 58 19.70 4.44 4.04
C ALA A 58 20.37 3.95 2.73
N LYS A 59 20.40 2.63 2.50
CA LYS A 59 20.92 2.02 1.26
C LYS A 59 19.82 1.76 0.22
N GLY A 60 18.55 2.05 0.55
CA GLY A 60 17.41 1.71 -0.30
C GLY A 60 16.94 0.27 -0.20
N GLU A 61 17.45 -0.51 0.75
CA GLU A 61 17.02 -1.88 0.98
C GLU A 61 15.76 -1.90 1.84
N SER A 62 14.80 -2.77 1.52
CA SER A 62 13.59 -2.93 2.34
C SER A 62 13.94 -3.58 3.68
N ILE A 63 13.33 -3.06 4.74
CA ILE A 63 13.47 -3.58 6.10
C ILE A 63 12.12 -3.66 6.78
N LYS A 64 12.00 -4.57 7.76
CA LYS A 64 10.77 -4.76 8.53
C LYS A 64 10.94 -4.36 9.99
N PRO A 65 9.88 -3.87 10.65
CA PRO A 65 9.88 -3.63 12.09
C PRO A 65 9.80 -4.93 12.88
N LEU A 66 10.01 -4.83 14.19
CA LEU A 66 9.75 -5.94 15.10
C LEU A 66 8.25 -6.29 15.06
N GLN A 67 7.98 -7.60 15.08
CA GLN A 67 6.62 -8.12 15.10
C GLN A 67 6.12 -8.30 16.54
N ASN A 68 4.81 -8.17 16.74
CA ASN A 68 4.13 -8.46 18.00
C ASN A 68 4.67 -7.70 19.23
N VAL A 69 5.08 -6.45 19.06
CA VAL A 69 5.57 -5.62 20.17
C VAL A 69 4.38 -5.11 20.99
N PRO A 70 4.28 -5.42 22.29
CA PRO A 70 3.20 -4.93 23.13
C PRO A 70 3.10 -3.40 23.12
N GLY A 71 1.86 -2.88 22.97
CA GLY A 71 1.61 -1.44 22.93
C GLY A 71 1.89 -0.76 21.58
N PHE A 72 2.31 -1.52 20.56
CA PHE A 72 2.48 -1.03 19.19
C PHE A 72 1.42 -1.65 18.27
N THR A 73 0.77 -0.80 17.48
CA THR A 73 -0.38 -1.19 16.65
C THR A 73 0.00 -1.81 15.32
N ALA A 74 1.21 -1.52 14.83
CA ALA A 74 1.73 -2.15 13.63
C ALA A 74 2.21 -3.56 13.96
N SER A 75 1.28 -4.47 13.96
CA SER A 75 1.56 -5.89 13.91
C SER A 75 1.81 -6.34 12.48
N SER A 76 2.10 -7.61 12.34
CA SER A 76 2.27 -8.33 11.09
C SER A 76 1.48 -7.83 9.86
N PRO A 77 0.17 -7.53 9.95
CA PRO A 77 -0.63 -7.23 8.75
C PRO A 77 -0.19 -6.03 7.90
N ALA A 78 0.54 -5.06 8.46
CA ALA A 78 1.02 -3.93 7.65
C ALA A 78 2.41 -4.16 7.03
N PHE A 79 3.04 -5.32 7.31
CA PHE A 79 4.44 -5.61 6.93
C PHE A 79 4.65 -7.10 6.61
N ASP A 80 3.62 -7.80 6.14
CA ASP A 80 3.64 -9.25 5.93
C ASP A 80 3.74 -9.66 4.45
N ASP A 81 3.85 -8.69 3.55
CA ASP A 81 3.86 -8.86 2.10
C ASP A 81 2.57 -9.52 1.57
N ASN A 82 1.48 -9.39 2.33
CA ASN A 82 0.18 -9.93 1.95
C ASN A 82 -0.82 -8.79 1.70
N PRO A 83 -1.15 -8.51 0.45
CA PRO A 83 -2.01 -7.39 0.07
C PRO A 83 -3.47 -7.52 0.54
N ILE A 84 -3.87 -8.71 1.00
CA ILE A 84 -5.25 -8.97 1.45
C ILE A 84 -5.39 -8.70 2.94
N SER A 85 -4.32 -8.87 3.70
CA SER A 85 -4.29 -8.52 5.12
C SER A 85 -4.22 -7.01 5.32
N TYR A 86 -4.59 -6.53 6.48
CA TYR A 86 -4.47 -5.10 6.79
C TYR A 86 -4.34 -4.86 8.30
N ALA A 87 -3.61 -3.81 8.64
CA ALA A 87 -3.57 -3.26 9.99
C ALA A 87 -4.54 -2.10 10.13
N PHE A 88 -5.18 -2.01 11.28
CA PHE A 88 -6.07 -0.92 11.62
C PHE A 88 -5.37 0.06 12.56
N SER A 89 -5.56 1.35 12.34
CA SER A 89 -5.12 2.37 13.30
C SER A 89 -5.83 2.20 14.65
N ASP A 90 -5.15 2.54 15.74
CA ASP A 90 -5.75 2.52 17.05
C ASP A 90 -6.87 3.56 17.23
N ARG A 91 -7.46 3.63 18.44
CA ARG A 91 -8.54 4.60 18.77
C ARG A 91 -8.11 6.07 18.68
N ASN A 92 -6.81 6.34 18.66
CA ASN A 92 -6.23 7.67 18.50
C ASN A 92 -5.86 7.96 17.06
N TYR A 93 -6.23 7.05 16.12
CA TYR A 93 -5.89 7.12 14.69
C TYR A 93 -4.38 7.09 14.44
N ILE A 94 -3.70 6.24 15.20
CA ILE A 94 -2.24 6.03 15.14
C ILE A 94 -1.96 4.59 14.73
N LEU A 95 -1.04 4.42 13.77
CA LEU A 95 -0.37 3.18 13.45
C LEU A 95 1.11 3.36 13.78
N GLN A 96 1.65 2.61 14.75
CA GLN A 96 3.02 2.77 15.22
C GLN A 96 3.76 1.45 15.28
N TRP A 97 5.09 1.51 15.13
CA TRP A 97 5.95 0.33 15.13
C TRP A 97 7.32 0.61 15.75
N ASP A 98 7.98 -0.47 16.19
CA ASP A 98 9.31 -0.49 16.80
C ASP A 98 10.29 -1.19 15.86
N MET A 99 11.37 -0.52 15.49
CA MET A 99 12.43 -1.10 14.67
C MET A 99 13.43 -1.95 15.49
N GLY A 100 13.25 -2.07 16.82
CA GLY A 100 14.16 -2.78 17.72
C GLY A 100 15.47 -2.04 18.01
N LYS A 101 15.90 -1.21 17.07
CA LYS A 101 17.11 -0.38 17.16
C LYS A 101 16.89 0.94 16.41
N LYS A 102 17.79 1.89 16.62
CA LYS A 102 17.78 3.12 15.82
C LYS A 102 18.16 2.82 14.39
N VAL A 103 17.31 3.24 13.45
CA VAL A 103 17.54 3.14 12.01
C VAL A 103 17.28 4.49 11.33
N SER A 104 18.05 4.78 10.30
CA SER A 104 17.73 5.84 9.34
C SER A 104 16.90 5.23 8.23
N LEU A 105 15.71 5.76 7.99
CA LEU A 105 14.92 5.41 6.82
C LEU A 105 15.16 6.45 5.72
N SER A 106 15.37 6.00 4.50
CA SER A 106 15.45 6.85 3.31
C SER A 106 14.08 7.09 2.70
N GLY A 107 13.15 6.16 2.91
CA GLY A 107 11.79 6.25 2.39
C GLY A 107 10.84 5.30 3.10
N ILE A 108 9.57 5.63 2.96
CA ILE A 108 8.45 4.80 3.41
C ILE A 108 7.39 4.84 2.32
N GLU A 109 6.94 3.68 1.90
CA GLU A 109 5.78 3.53 1.05
C GLU A 109 4.64 2.92 1.84
N CYS A 110 3.44 3.36 1.57
CA CYS A 110 2.24 2.90 2.25
C CYS A 110 1.11 2.73 1.24
N LEU A 111 0.48 1.57 1.28
CA LEU A 111 -0.73 1.25 0.55
C LEU A 111 -1.88 1.17 1.55
N LEU A 112 -2.95 1.93 1.34
CA LEU A 112 -4.16 1.77 2.12
C LEU A 112 -4.83 0.43 1.81
N ARG A 113 -5.68 -0.04 2.72
CA ARG A 113 -6.50 -1.22 2.49
C ARG A 113 -7.32 -1.05 1.21
N ASN A 114 -7.17 -1.95 0.30
CA ASN A 114 -7.92 -1.99 -0.97
C ASN A 114 -8.40 -3.40 -1.32
N ASP A 115 -8.35 -4.30 -0.35
CA ASP A 115 -8.73 -5.72 -0.49
C ASP A 115 -7.98 -6.43 -1.64
N GLY A 116 -6.71 -5.98 -1.89
CA GLY A 116 -5.84 -6.54 -2.92
C GLY A 116 -6.11 -6.01 -4.34
N ASN A 117 -6.88 -4.93 -4.49
CA ASN A 117 -7.16 -4.34 -5.82
C ASN A 117 -5.97 -3.56 -6.42
N SER A 118 -4.75 -3.75 -5.91
CA SER A 118 -3.52 -3.21 -6.48
C SER A 118 -2.82 -4.22 -7.36
N VAL A 119 -2.01 -3.73 -8.29
CA VAL A 119 -1.14 -4.58 -9.11
C VAL A 119 0.17 -4.85 -8.35
N TYR A 120 0.56 -6.12 -8.31
CA TYR A 120 1.77 -6.60 -7.65
C TYR A 120 2.76 -7.17 -8.65
N PRO A 121 4.04 -6.78 -8.58
CA PRO A 121 5.08 -7.38 -9.41
C PRO A 121 5.18 -8.90 -9.24
N GLY A 122 5.33 -9.63 -10.33
CA GLY A 122 5.38 -11.08 -10.35
C GLY A 122 4.03 -11.78 -10.41
N HIS A 123 2.91 -11.03 -10.32
CA HIS A 123 1.58 -11.58 -10.50
C HIS A 123 1.13 -11.53 -11.95
N TRP A 124 0.31 -12.48 -12.34
CA TRP A 124 -0.29 -12.59 -13.66
C TRP A 124 -1.70 -12.03 -13.65
N TYR A 125 -1.99 -11.10 -14.56
CA TYR A 125 -3.27 -10.41 -14.66
C TYR A 125 -3.93 -10.66 -15.99
N GLU A 126 -5.24 -10.89 -15.97
CA GLU A 126 -6.10 -10.93 -17.14
C GLU A 126 -7.06 -9.74 -17.12
N LEU A 127 -7.06 -8.95 -18.19
CA LEU A 127 -8.06 -7.91 -18.36
C LEU A 127 -9.17 -8.41 -19.26
N ASN A 128 -10.40 -8.28 -18.79
CA ASN A 128 -11.61 -8.60 -19.56
C ASN A 128 -12.45 -7.34 -19.76
N TYR A 129 -13.19 -7.29 -20.84
CA TYR A 129 -14.25 -6.29 -21.08
C TYR A 129 -15.59 -6.99 -21.34
N HIS A 130 -16.69 -6.31 -21.02
CA HIS A 130 -18.03 -6.82 -21.31
C HIS A 130 -18.51 -6.28 -22.65
N ASP A 131 -18.86 -7.16 -23.58
CA ASP A 131 -19.29 -6.83 -24.95
C ASP A 131 -20.80 -6.65 -25.12
N GLY A 132 -21.54 -6.78 -24.01
CA GLY A 132 -23.01 -6.78 -23.99
C GLY A 132 -23.63 -8.19 -23.89
N SER A 133 -22.89 -9.23 -24.26
CA SER A 133 -23.31 -10.65 -24.16
C SER A 133 -22.50 -11.45 -23.15
N GLY A 134 -21.27 -11.00 -22.86
CA GLY A 134 -20.38 -11.70 -21.92
C GLY A 134 -19.02 -11.00 -21.76
N TRP A 135 -18.14 -11.65 -21.04
CA TRP A 135 -16.78 -11.20 -20.80
C TRP A 135 -15.83 -11.70 -21.89
N CYS A 136 -15.13 -10.79 -22.52
CA CYS A 136 -14.13 -11.06 -23.54
C CYS A 136 -12.74 -10.68 -23.01
N SER A 137 -11.79 -11.61 -23.10
CA SER A 137 -10.42 -11.38 -22.66
C SER A 137 -9.66 -10.48 -23.62
N LEU A 138 -8.95 -9.49 -23.08
CA LEU A 138 -7.95 -8.66 -23.78
C LEU A 138 -6.54 -9.22 -23.63
N GLY A 139 -6.40 -10.37 -22.99
CA GLY A 139 -5.16 -11.08 -22.80
C GLY A 139 -4.68 -11.14 -21.37
N VAL A 140 -3.59 -11.87 -21.19
CA VAL A 140 -2.94 -12.13 -19.90
C VAL A 140 -1.54 -11.56 -19.93
N LYS A 141 -1.12 -10.87 -18.87
CA LYS A 141 0.22 -10.29 -18.73
C LYS A 141 0.76 -10.48 -17.31
N GLU A 142 2.05 -10.70 -17.22
CA GLU A 142 2.78 -10.60 -15.96
C GLU A 142 3.06 -9.13 -15.64
N ALA A 143 2.76 -8.71 -14.43
CA ALA A 143 3.16 -7.40 -13.94
C ALA A 143 4.62 -7.45 -13.49
N THR A 144 5.49 -6.73 -14.17
CA THR A 144 6.91 -6.55 -13.77
C THR A 144 7.08 -5.38 -12.82
N GLU A 145 6.08 -4.51 -12.77
CA GLU A 145 6.02 -3.30 -11.93
C GLU A 145 4.69 -3.27 -11.16
N ARG A 146 4.47 -2.23 -10.37
CA ARG A 146 3.19 -1.99 -9.65
C ARG A 146 2.06 -1.50 -10.57
N TRP A 147 2.14 -1.80 -11.83
CA TRP A 147 1.14 -1.49 -12.86
C TRP A 147 1.25 -2.52 -13.98
N VAL A 148 0.17 -2.64 -14.75
CA VAL A 148 0.13 -3.48 -15.95
C VAL A 148 -0.60 -2.70 -17.04
N GLU A 149 -0.07 -2.76 -18.27
CA GLU A 149 -0.64 -2.07 -19.42
C GLU A 149 -1.39 -3.03 -20.34
N PHE A 150 -2.59 -2.62 -20.73
CA PHE A 150 -3.36 -3.26 -21.78
C PHE A 150 -3.66 -2.23 -22.88
N SER A 151 -3.64 -2.66 -24.13
CA SER A 151 -3.98 -1.88 -25.32
C SER A 151 -5.32 -2.33 -25.89
N GLU A 152 -5.84 -1.54 -26.85
CA GLU A 152 -7.03 -1.88 -27.60
C GLU A 152 -8.30 -2.04 -26.76
N ILE A 153 -8.38 -1.31 -25.65
CA ILE A 153 -9.54 -1.32 -24.76
C ILE A 153 -10.70 -0.60 -25.45
N PRO A 154 -11.88 -1.25 -25.58
CA PRO A 154 -13.05 -0.58 -26.14
C PRO A 154 -13.47 0.62 -25.30
N ALA A 155 -13.80 1.74 -25.95
CA ALA A 155 -14.23 2.95 -25.26
C ALA A 155 -15.52 2.70 -24.45
N ASN A 156 -15.57 3.24 -23.24
CA ASN A 156 -16.70 3.10 -22.30
C ASN A 156 -17.05 1.66 -21.93
N ALA A 157 -16.13 0.73 -22.09
CA ALA A 157 -16.34 -0.65 -21.70
C ALA A 157 -16.40 -0.82 -20.19
N LEU A 158 -17.23 -1.74 -19.74
CA LEU A 158 -17.13 -2.29 -18.40
C LEU A 158 -15.95 -3.26 -18.37
N LEU A 159 -15.04 -3.09 -17.45
CA LEU A 159 -13.76 -3.78 -17.36
C LEU A 159 -13.69 -4.63 -16.10
N TRP A 160 -12.97 -5.73 -16.19
CA TRP A 160 -12.70 -6.64 -15.08
C TRP A 160 -11.25 -7.12 -15.13
N LEU A 161 -10.43 -6.63 -14.21
CA LEU A 161 -9.05 -7.09 -14.05
C LEU A 161 -9.02 -8.24 -13.02
N ARG A 162 -8.45 -9.36 -13.41
CA ARG A 162 -8.33 -10.57 -12.57
C ARG A 162 -6.87 -10.79 -12.22
N ASP A 163 -6.56 -11.00 -10.95
CA ASP A 163 -5.28 -11.54 -10.51
C ASP A 163 -5.34 -13.07 -10.56
N LEU A 164 -4.69 -13.66 -11.55
CA LEU A 164 -4.68 -15.10 -11.74
C LEU A 164 -3.72 -15.82 -10.78
N THR A 165 -2.77 -15.09 -10.18
CA THR A 165 -1.80 -15.67 -9.25
C THR A 165 -2.44 -15.95 -7.90
N THR A 166 -3.23 -15.02 -7.38
CA THR A 166 -3.92 -15.18 -6.10
C THR A 166 -5.31 -15.81 -6.24
N GLY A 167 -5.85 -15.85 -7.46
CA GLY A 167 -7.20 -16.33 -7.72
C GLY A 167 -8.28 -15.45 -7.10
N LYS A 168 -7.97 -14.20 -6.81
CA LYS A 168 -8.88 -13.27 -6.16
C LYS A 168 -9.91 -12.72 -7.14
N GLU A 169 -11.14 -12.57 -6.69
CA GLU A 169 -12.16 -11.80 -7.40
C GLU A 169 -11.85 -10.32 -7.31
N GLU A 170 -11.75 -9.69 -8.49
CA GLU A 170 -11.49 -8.27 -8.63
C GLU A 170 -12.78 -7.49 -8.82
N ARG A 171 -12.76 -6.21 -8.47
CA ARG A 171 -13.90 -5.33 -8.72
C ARG A 171 -14.03 -5.02 -10.20
N ILE A 172 -15.27 -4.86 -10.63
CA ILE A 172 -15.60 -4.37 -11.97
C ILE A 172 -15.45 -2.85 -11.98
N PHE A 173 -14.92 -2.29 -13.04
CA PHE A 173 -14.66 -0.86 -13.15
C PHE A 173 -14.87 -0.35 -14.58
N THR A 174 -15.02 0.95 -14.71
CA THR A 174 -14.91 1.68 -15.98
C THR A 174 -13.70 2.60 -15.93
N TYR A 175 -13.14 2.91 -17.10
CA TYR A 175 -12.07 3.86 -17.27
C TYR A 175 -12.50 4.96 -18.23
N THR A 176 -12.66 6.18 -17.70
CA THR A 176 -13.13 7.33 -18.47
C THR A 176 -12.33 8.57 -18.07
N ASP A 177 -11.82 9.33 -19.04
CA ASP A 177 -11.07 10.57 -18.83
C ASP A 177 -9.89 10.42 -17.85
N GLY A 178 -9.13 9.30 -17.96
CA GLY A 178 -7.99 9.04 -17.10
C GLY A 178 -8.34 8.62 -15.68
N LYS A 179 -9.61 8.29 -15.39
CA LYS A 179 -10.08 7.89 -14.05
C LYS A 179 -10.69 6.50 -14.06
N ILE A 180 -10.36 5.75 -13.04
CA ILE A 180 -11.00 4.46 -12.74
C ILE A 180 -12.19 4.73 -11.82
N CYS A 181 -13.35 4.17 -12.19
CA CYS A 181 -14.55 4.17 -11.38
C CYS A 181 -14.98 2.72 -11.12
N PHE A 182 -14.95 2.30 -9.86
CA PHE A 182 -15.39 0.97 -9.43
C PHE A 182 -16.90 0.91 -9.22
N TRP A 183 -17.48 -0.28 -9.46
CA TRP A 183 -18.92 -0.56 -9.37
C TRP A 183 -19.23 -1.64 -8.33
#